data_14741fe902f6dfc00f4cbb0820557b68
#
_entry.id   14741fe902f6dfc00f4cbb0820557b68
#
_cell.length_a   1.000
_cell.length_b   1.000
_cell.length_c   1.000
_cell.angle_alpha   90.00
_cell.angle_beta   90.00
_cell.angle_gamma   90.00
#
_symmetry.space_group_name_H-M   'P 1'
#
loop_
_entity.id
_entity.type
_entity.pdbx_description
1 polymer ?
#
loop_
_entity_poly.entity_id
_entity_poly.type
_entity_poly.pdbx_seq_one_letter_code
_entity_poly.pdbx_strand_id
1 'polypeptide(L)'
;VDSLKELREQREQFDHIRKMYEDLRDSKNKLVEIENKSQQYETKKRNFNIREMIFKYQEVLAKQKEKEEIEIHVTELEQKKKELEQRQKDLQKLLEAARERLQIAESNDAYQGMQKSIENLKSQVQQISFKIEKEEEQTAKLLRIQKALSTEIAWLLEKLDAGSRPVLLHLGEAGSSADQKRKELLRLLDAVEKQQNLLVSQRVHLEDEKRIRHEELTNLEKQLKQLDANQIIFPEEVVKAKQVIKDAFAKKGINAEVRMFAELVQDLKDTSWRQAIETFLGRKRYYLIVDGKYCLEAMRVLQEKKLHAATVVITDKLPDSEVVKGSAAEQLVIPNVDARRYANYLLNGIHLCDSLNELHEYPKGGLMKDGMLAKSYAVSCMNMKKTQICLGQDAIELQKKSVREQKQIVQEAYDQVMDELKQTKEKISSLRGVDLEINNYHVEAPELLAQNQTEKHKYEDTIRQIQESPEFAAI
;
A
#
# COMPACT_ATOMS: atom_id res chain seq x y z
N VAL A 1 43.60 21.89 -57.79
CA VAL A 1 42.39 21.07 -57.62
C VAL A 1 42.65 19.96 -56.59
N ASP A 2 43.85 19.44 -56.52
CA ASP A 2 44.21 18.30 -55.63
C ASP A 2 44.29 18.69 -54.16
N SER A 3 44.78 19.87 -53.83
CA SER A 3 44.86 20.33 -52.42
C SER A 3 43.51 20.65 -51.80
N LEU A 4 42.49 20.87 -52.57
CA LEU A 4 41.12 21.06 -52.10
C LEU A 4 40.42 19.72 -51.84
N LYS A 5 40.83 18.68 -52.51
CA LYS A 5 40.38 17.32 -52.29
C LYS A 5 40.96 16.71 -50.98
N GLU A 6 42.25 16.90 -50.79
CA GLU A 6 42.96 16.50 -49.57
C GLU A 6 42.40 17.19 -48.32
N LEU A 7 42.10 18.50 -48.43
CA LEU A 7 41.47 19.23 -47.32
C LEU A 7 40.05 18.76 -47.02
N ARG A 8 39.29 18.30 -48.01
CA ARG A 8 37.97 17.70 -47.78
C ARG A 8 38.07 16.33 -47.10
N GLU A 9 38.99 15.51 -47.57
CA GLU A 9 39.22 14.19 -46.97
C GLU A 9 39.74 14.30 -45.51
N GLN A 10 40.61 15.26 -45.24
CA GLN A 10 41.09 15.54 -43.88
C GLN A 10 39.93 16.06 -42.97
N ARG A 11 39.05 16.90 -43.54
CA ARG A 11 37.88 17.39 -42.79
C ARG A 11 36.88 16.28 -42.50
N GLU A 12 36.62 15.41 -43.45
CA GLU A 12 35.77 14.25 -43.23
C GLU A 12 36.37 13.26 -42.19
N GLN A 13 37.67 13.05 -42.22
CA GLN A 13 38.35 12.28 -41.20
C GLN A 13 38.27 12.95 -39.81
N PHE A 14 38.42 14.27 -39.77
CA PHE A 14 38.31 15.02 -38.52
C PHE A 14 36.88 14.98 -37.93
N ASP A 15 35.88 15.09 -38.77
CA ASP A 15 34.47 14.97 -38.36
C ASP A 15 34.14 13.56 -37.92
N HIS A 16 34.72 12.55 -38.56
CA HIS A 16 34.58 11.15 -38.14
C HIS A 16 35.24 10.88 -36.76
N ILE A 17 36.47 11.38 -36.57
CA ILE A 17 37.18 11.28 -35.29
C ILE A 17 36.43 12.01 -34.19
N ARG A 18 35.89 13.21 -34.50
CA ARG A 18 35.08 13.99 -33.56
C ARG A 18 33.85 13.22 -33.10
N LYS A 19 33.14 12.62 -34.05
CA LYS A 19 31.95 11.80 -33.78
C LYS A 19 32.30 10.58 -32.93
N MET A 20 33.40 9.89 -33.25
CA MET A 20 33.88 8.79 -32.42
C MET A 20 34.25 9.25 -31.00
N TYR A 21 34.83 10.44 -30.85
CA TYR A 21 35.17 10.98 -29.53
C TYR A 21 33.92 11.33 -28.71
N GLU A 22 32.86 11.88 -29.35
CA GLU A 22 31.57 12.13 -28.72
C GLU A 22 30.91 10.81 -28.28
N ASP A 23 30.90 9.78 -29.13
CA ASP A 23 30.37 8.46 -28.84
C ASP A 23 31.12 7.76 -27.68
N LEU A 24 32.46 7.97 -27.64
CA LEU A 24 33.33 7.43 -26.57
C LEU A 24 33.06 8.15 -25.25
N ARG A 25 32.86 9.46 -25.30
CA ARG A 25 32.50 10.30 -24.15
C ARG A 25 31.15 9.89 -23.56
N ASP A 26 30.17 9.67 -24.44
CA ASP A 26 28.83 9.22 -24.03
C ASP A 26 28.85 7.81 -23.44
N SER A 27 29.67 6.94 -24.02
CA SER A 27 29.91 5.60 -23.50
C SER A 27 30.57 5.63 -22.12
N LYS A 28 31.55 6.53 -21.94
CA LYS A 28 32.19 6.75 -20.63
C LYS A 28 31.20 7.27 -19.60
N ASN A 29 30.35 8.22 -19.97
CA ASN A 29 29.33 8.74 -19.07
C ASN A 29 28.32 7.68 -18.65
N LYS A 30 27.91 6.82 -19.59
CA LYS A 30 27.05 5.65 -19.29
C LYS A 30 27.72 4.66 -18.36
N LEU A 31 29.02 4.41 -18.53
CA LEU A 31 29.80 3.55 -17.63
C LEU A 31 29.83 4.08 -16.20
N VAL A 32 30.09 5.38 -16.04
CA VAL A 32 30.08 6.04 -14.72
C VAL A 32 28.70 5.97 -14.07
N GLU A 33 27.63 6.11 -14.86
CA GLU A 33 26.27 5.99 -14.33
C GLU A 33 25.94 4.56 -13.89
N ILE A 34 26.39 3.56 -14.66
CA ILE A 34 26.24 2.13 -14.30
C ILE A 34 27.02 1.83 -13.02
N GLU A 35 28.24 2.37 -12.90
CA GLU A 35 29.10 2.17 -11.73
C GLU A 35 28.48 2.78 -10.47
N ASN A 36 27.91 3.97 -10.58
CA ASN A 36 27.17 4.62 -9.49
C ASN A 36 25.90 3.83 -9.09
N LYS A 37 25.15 3.33 -10.07
CA LYS A 37 23.99 2.46 -9.79
C LYS A 37 24.40 1.13 -9.16
N SER A 38 25.50 0.56 -9.59
CA SER A 38 26.08 -0.66 -9.00
C SER A 38 26.46 -0.44 -7.53
N GLN A 39 27.13 0.68 -7.23
CA GLN A 39 27.50 1.03 -5.84
C GLN A 39 26.25 1.26 -4.97
N GLN A 40 25.24 1.91 -5.52
CA GLN A 40 23.95 2.09 -4.80
C GLN A 40 23.23 0.76 -4.55
N TYR A 41 23.28 -0.15 -5.54
CA TYR A 41 22.71 -1.49 -5.39
C TYR A 41 23.44 -2.29 -4.33
N GLU A 42 24.77 -2.28 -4.35
CA GLU A 42 25.60 -2.96 -3.34
C GLU A 42 25.36 -2.40 -1.94
N THR A 43 25.20 -1.08 -1.83
CA THR A 43 24.87 -0.43 -0.55
C THR A 43 23.48 -0.85 -0.03
N LYS A 44 22.50 -0.88 -0.92
CA LYS A 44 21.13 -1.33 -0.58
C LYS A 44 21.11 -2.80 -0.19
N LYS A 45 21.83 -3.64 -0.93
CA LYS A 45 21.96 -5.07 -0.65
C LYS A 45 22.64 -5.31 0.71
N ARG A 46 23.71 -4.56 0.99
CA ARG A 46 24.37 -4.61 2.30
C ARG A 46 23.44 -4.20 3.43
N ASN A 47 22.69 -3.12 3.25
CA ASN A 47 21.72 -2.65 4.25
C ASN A 47 20.56 -3.64 4.45
N PHE A 48 20.11 -4.30 3.38
CA PHE A 48 19.11 -5.36 3.47
C PHE A 48 19.64 -6.55 4.27
N ASN A 49 20.85 -7.01 3.95
CA ASN A 49 21.48 -8.12 4.68
C ASN A 49 21.71 -7.79 6.16
N ILE A 50 22.09 -6.55 6.47
CA ILE A 50 22.23 -6.08 7.85
C ILE A 50 20.88 -6.10 8.57
N ARG A 51 19.82 -5.63 7.94
CA ARG A 51 18.47 -5.68 8.52
C ARG A 51 17.98 -7.11 8.74
N GLU A 52 18.23 -8.00 7.80
CA GLU A 52 17.93 -9.43 7.95
C GLU A 52 18.70 -10.06 9.11
N MET A 53 20.00 -9.72 9.23
CA MET A 53 20.80 -10.17 10.37
C MET A 53 20.29 -9.63 11.71
N ILE A 54 19.91 -8.35 11.76
CA ILE A 54 19.36 -7.75 12.99
C ILE A 54 18.04 -8.44 13.36
N PHE A 55 17.18 -8.70 12.39
CA PHE A 55 15.92 -9.40 12.60
C PHE A 55 16.14 -10.81 13.15
N LYS A 56 17.05 -11.59 12.52
CA LYS A 56 17.44 -12.93 13.02
C LYS A 56 18.06 -12.88 14.41
N TYR A 57 18.86 -11.85 14.68
CA TYR A 57 19.47 -11.67 16.00
C TYR A 57 18.40 -11.35 17.07
N GLN A 58 17.41 -10.52 16.72
CA GLN A 58 16.30 -10.25 17.63
C GLN A 58 15.44 -11.50 17.89
N GLU A 59 15.22 -12.32 16.85
CA GLU A 59 14.52 -13.59 17.00
C GLU A 59 15.28 -14.57 17.88
N VAL A 60 16.61 -14.64 17.74
CA VAL A 60 17.47 -15.47 18.60
C VAL A 60 17.43 -14.97 20.04
N LEU A 61 17.50 -13.64 20.26
CA LEU A 61 17.39 -13.05 21.59
C LEU A 61 16.03 -13.32 22.25
N ALA A 62 14.94 -13.26 21.47
CA ALA A 62 13.61 -13.58 21.96
C ALA A 62 13.53 -15.07 22.39
N LYS A 63 14.03 -15.97 21.55
CA LYS A 63 14.10 -17.41 21.87
C LYS A 63 15.05 -17.72 23.05
N GLN A 64 16.09 -16.91 23.21
CA GLN A 64 16.99 -17.06 24.34
C GLN A 64 16.34 -16.69 25.67
N LYS A 65 15.55 -15.59 25.67
CA LYS A 65 14.74 -15.22 26.84
C LYS A 65 13.66 -16.25 27.15
N GLU A 66 12.96 -16.72 26.12
CA GLU A 66 11.97 -17.79 26.28
C GLU A 66 12.60 -19.09 26.84
N LYS A 67 13.82 -19.39 26.38
CA LYS A 67 14.58 -20.53 26.93
C LYS A 67 14.93 -20.33 28.42
N GLU A 68 15.42 -19.13 28.79
CA GLU A 68 15.74 -18.81 30.18
C GLU A 68 14.49 -18.89 31.08
N GLU A 69 13.34 -18.38 30.59
CA GLU A 69 12.07 -18.51 31.33
C GLU A 69 11.64 -19.96 31.47
N ILE A 70 11.80 -20.78 30.44
CA ILE A 70 11.53 -22.22 30.49
C ILE A 70 12.50 -22.93 31.45
N GLU A 71 13.80 -22.58 31.41
CA GLU A 71 14.79 -23.16 32.33
C GLU A 71 14.48 -22.85 33.80
N ILE A 72 14.03 -21.61 34.08
CA ILE A 72 13.55 -21.24 35.42
C ILE A 72 12.33 -22.10 35.81
N HIS A 73 11.37 -22.19 34.88
CA HIS A 73 10.15 -22.98 35.13
C HIS A 73 10.44 -24.48 35.31
N VAL A 74 11.39 -25.02 34.55
CA VAL A 74 11.86 -26.40 34.69
C VAL A 74 12.50 -26.63 36.08
N THR A 75 13.33 -25.68 36.53
CA THR A 75 13.95 -25.81 37.88
C THR A 75 12.92 -25.71 38.99
N GLU A 76 11.91 -24.85 38.87
CA GLU A 76 10.79 -24.79 39.81
C GLU A 76 9.96 -26.06 39.81
N LEU A 77 9.70 -26.65 38.65
CA LEU A 77 8.99 -27.92 38.53
C LEU A 77 9.80 -29.09 39.09
N GLU A 78 11.11 -29.11 38.89
CA GLU A 78 11.99 -30.12 39.47
C GLU A 78 12.03 -30.03 41.01
N GLN A 79 12.01 -28.79 41.53
CA GLN A 79 11.96 -28.57 42.97
C GLN A 79 10.62 -29.05 43.56
N LYS A 80 9.50 -28.66 42.91
CA LYS A 80 8.17 -29.18 43.26
C LYS A 80 8.06 -30.69 43.13
N LYS A 81 8.68 -31.27 42.12
CA LYS A 81 8.73 -32.72 41.95
C LYS A 81 9.42 -33.38 43.12
N LYS A 82 10.59 -32.86 43.56
CA LYS A 82 11.30 -33.38 44.73
C LYS A 82 10.47 -33.28 46.04
N GLU A 83 9.79 -32.13 46.21
CA GLU A 83 8.90 -31.95 47.36
C GLU A 83 7.73 -32.95 47.34
N LEU A 84 7.14 -33.16 46.15
CA LEU A 84 6.06 -34.13 45.99
C LEU A 84 6.55 -35.60 46.19
N GLU A 85 7.74 -35.92 45.67
CA GLU A 85 8.34 -37.25 45.91
C GLU A 85 8.64 -37.48 47.39
N GLN A 86 9.10 -36.42 48.09
CA GLN A 86 9.29 -36.53 49.56
C GLN A 86 7.96 -36.72 50.28
N ARG A 87 6.96 -35.90 49.90
CA ARG A 87 5.62 -35.99 50.46
C ARG A 87 4.94 -37.34 50.15
N GLN A 88 5.20 -37.88 48.96
CA GLN A 88 4.75 -39.23 48.59
C GLN A 88 5.37 -40.30 49.47
N LYS A 89 6.69 -40.21 49.79
CA LYS A 89 7.36 -41.16 50.74
C LYS A 89 6.82 -41.05 52.14
N ASP A 90 6.57 -39.83 52.62
CA ASP A 90 6.01 -39.56 53.91
C ASP A 90 4.57 -40.09 54.04
N LEU A 91 3.77 -39.90 53.00
CA LEU A 91 2.42 -40.43 52.86
C LEU A 91 2.42 -41.97 52.76
N GLN A 92 3.41 -42.59 52.10
CA GLN A 92 3.56 -44.01 52.03
C GLN A 92 3.84 -44.60 53.43
N LYS A 93 4.73 -43.96 54.22
CA LYS A 93 5.00 -44.37 55.62
C LYS A 93 3.75 -44.24 56.50
N LEU A 94 3.00 -43.15 56.35
CA LEU A 94 1.74 -42.95 57.04
C LEU A 94 0.69 -43.99 56.63
N LEU A 95 0.67 -44.34 55.32
CA LEU A 95 -0.24 -45.37 54.79
C LEU A 95 0.10 -46.74 55.25
N GLU A 96 1.40 -47.10 55.44
CA GLU A 96 1.84 -48.33 56.04
C GLU A 96 1.46 -48.41 57.54
N ALA A 97 1.74 -47.35 58.32
CA ALA A 97 1.34 -47.25 59.73
C ALA A 97 -0.19 -47.25 59.89
N ALA A 98 -0.93 -46.66 58.95
CA ALA A 98 -2.39 -46.71 58.91
C ALA A 98 -2.90 -48.12 58.55
N ARG A 99 -2.22 -48.87 57.68
CA ARG A 99 -2.55 -50.26 57.34
C ARG A 99 -2.37 -51.20 58.52
N GLU A 100 -1.28 -51.02 59.25
CA GLU A 100 -1.07 -51.80 60.50
C GLU A 100 -2.17 -51.55 61.56
N ARG A 101 -2.59 -50.26 61.69
CA ARG A 101 -3.71 -49.87 62.55
C ARG A 101 -5.05 -50.43 62.07
N LEU A 102 -5.25 -50.48 60.77
CA LEU A 102 -6.45 -50.97 60.09
C LEU A 102 -6.63 -52.45 60.28
N GLN A 103 -5.54 -53.21 60.25
CA GLN A 103 -5.56 -54.64 60.48
C GLN A 103 -6.04 -55.00 61.89
N ILE A 104 -5.80 -54.11 62.86
CA ILE A 104 -6.30 -54.21 64.25
C ILE A 104 -7.77 -53.79 64.37
N ALA A 105 -8.26 -52.91 63.46
CA ALA A 105 -9.59 -52.31 63.50
C ALA A 105 -10.64 -52.99 62.59
N GLU A 106 -10.24 -53.91 61.71
CA GLU A 106 -11.13 -54.63 60.78
C GLU A 106 -12.26 -55.46 61.39
N SER A 107 -12.27 -55.57 62.71
CA SER A 107 -13.35 -56.22 63.42
C SER A 107 -14.50 -55.32 63.91
N ASN A 108 -14.45 -54.00 63.57
CA ASN A 108 -15.44 -53.02 64.04
C ASN A 108 -16.37 -52.55 62.92
N ASP A 109 -17.65 -53.00 62.94
CA ASP A 109 -18.69 -52.65 61.94
C ASP A 109 -18.88 -51.15 61.75
N ALA A 110 -18.66 -50.32 62.75
CA ALA A 110 -18.76 -48.88 62.69
C ALA A 110 -17.66 -48.24 61.80
N TYR A 111 -16.40 -48.73 61.85
CA TYR A 111 -15.28 -48.28 61.06
C TYR A 111 -15.46 -48.66 59.63
N GLN A 112 -15.94 -49.87 59.30
CA GLN A 112 -16.24 -50.26 57.92
C GLN A 112 -17.32 -49.33 57.27
N GLY A 113 -18.32 -48.93 58.08
CA GLY A 113 -19.34 -47.94 57.63
C GLY A 113 -18.78 -46.61 57.35
N MET A 114 -17.88 -46.07 58.19
CA MET A 114 -17.20 -44.78 57.95
C MET A 114 -16.27 -44.81 56.72
N GLN A 115 -15.53 -45.91 56.56
CA GLN A 115 -14.63 -46.11 55.43
C GLN A 115 -15.37 -46.15 54.09
N LYS A 116 -16.52 -46.85 54.00
CA LYS A 116 -17.41 -46.86 52.85
C LYS A 116 -17.96 -45.47 52.55
N SER A 117 -18.29 -44.72 53.60
CA SER A 117 -18.75 -43.30 53.42
C SER A 117 -17.67 -42.41 52.85
N ILE A 118 -16.43 -42.56 53.36
CA ILE A 118 -15.27 -41.83 52.83
C ILE A 118 -14.98 -42.19 51.35
N GLU A 119 -15.05 -43.47 50.98
CA GLU A 119 -14.87 -43.91 49.59
C GLU A 119 -15.94 -43.36 48.68
N ASN A 120 -17.20 -43.35 49.12
CA ASN A 120 -18.31 -42.79 48.38
C ASN A 120 -18.13 -41.27 48.16
N LEU A 121 -17.76 -40.54 49.24
CA LEU A 121 -17.47 -39.12 49.18
C LEU A 121 -16.27 -38.80 48.27
N LYS A 122 -15.20 -39.62 48.36
CA LYS A 122 -14.06 -39.49 47.44
C LYS A 122 -14.44 -39.67 45.97
N SER A 123 -15.32 -40.66 45.68
CA SER A 123 -15.85 -40.86 44.34
C SER A 123 -16.65 -39.65 43.86
N GLN A 124 -17.47 -39.07 44.75
CA GLN A 124 -18.19 -37.83 44.44
C GLN A 124 -17.25 -36.62 44.17
N VAL A 125 -16.20 -36.46 45.00
CA VAL A 125 -15.16 -35.44 44.79
C VAL A 125 -14.47 -35.60 43.43
N GLN A 126 -14.18 -36.84 43.02
CA GLN A 126 -13.58 -37.12 41.72
C GLN A 126 -14.54 -36.71 40.56
N GLN A 127 -15.82 -37.08 40.67
CA GLN A 127 -16.83 -36.73 39.67
C GLN A 127 -17.02 -35.19 39.56
N ILE A 128 -17.06 -34.53 40.73
CA ILE A 128 -17.17 -33.05 40.74
C ILE A 128 -15.88 -32.40 40.21
N SER A 129 -14.71 -32.96 40.53
CA SER A 129 -13.42 -32.46 40.00
C SER A 129 -13.41 -32.51 38.46
N PHE A 130 -13.91 -33.58 37.86
CA PHE A 130 -14.06 -33.67 36.40
C PHE A 130 -15.04 -32.63 35.85
N LYS A 131 -16.16 -32.37 36.55
CA LYS A 131 -17.09 -31.28 36.16
C LYS A 131 -16.43 -29.91 36.25
N ILE A 132 -15.67 -29.67 37.33
CA ILE A 132 -14.91 -28.45 37.54
C ILE A 132 -13.96 -28.20 36.35
N GLU A 133 -13.14 -29.17 35.99
CA GLU A 133 -12.20 -29.08 34.88
C GLU A 133 -12.91 -28.71 33.57
N LYS A 134 -14.06 -29.33 33.30
CA LYS A 134 -14.88 -29.01 32.13
C LYS A 134 -15.41 -27.57 32.15
N GLU A 135 -15.92 -27.11 33.28
CA GLU A 135 -16.48 -25.76 33.40
C GLU A 135 -15.37 -24.68 33.45
N GLU A 136 -14.18 -25.01 33.95
CA GLU A 136 -12.99 -24.15 33.85
C GLU A 136 -12.60 -23.92 32.41
N GLU A 137 -12.59 -24.96 31.57
CA GLU A 137 -12.32 -24.81 30.13
C GLU A 137 -13.33 -23.90 29.46
N GLN A 138 -14.62 -24.05 29.75
CA GLN A 138 -15.67 -23.21 29.19
C GLN A 138 -15.60 -21.76 29.71
N THR A 139 -15.32 -21.60 31.01
CA THR A 139 -15.10 -20.25 31.59
C THR A 139 -13.88 -19.57 30.96
N ALA A 140 -12.81 -20.31 30.70
CA ALA A 140 -11.64 -19.77 29.98
C ALA A 140 -11.97 -19.27 28.58
N LYS A 141 -12.91 -19.92 27.87
CA LYS A 141 -13.40 -19.40 26.54
C LYS A 141 -14.10 -18.06 26.68
N LEU A 142 -14.99 -17.94 27.66
CA LEU A 142 -15.68 -16.67 27.95
C LEU A 142 -14.70 -15.56 28.33
N LEU A 143 -13.66 -15.87 29.11
CA LEU A 143 -12.59 -14.91 29.43
C LEU A 143 -11.76 -14.49 28.22
N ARG A 144 -11.52 -15.40 27.27
CA ARG A 144 -10.85 -15.04 26.00
C ARG A 144 -11.69 -14.07 25.19
N ILE A 145 -13.01 -14.31 25.05
CA ILE A 145 -13.93 -13.38 24.40
C ILE A 145 -13.89 -12.03 25.12
N GLN A 146 -14.01 -12.02 26.44
CA GLN A 146 -13.94 -10.81 27.26
C GLN A 146 -12.62 -10.04 27.03
N LYS A 147 -11.48 -10.74 27.02
CA LYS A 147 -10.18 -10.16 26.75
C LYS A 147 -10.12 -9.58 25.33
N ALA A 148 -10.57 -10.31 24.33
CA ALA A 148 -10.59 -9.81 22.96
C ALA A 148 -11.45 -8.55 22.83
N LEU A 149 -12.59 -8.48 23.50
CA LEU A 149 -13.47 -7.31 23.56
C LEU A 149 -12.80 -6.10 24.22
N SER A 150 -11.92 -6.31 25.19
CA SER A 150 -11.21 -5.20 25.85
C SER A 150 -9.94 -4.75 25.12
N THR A 151 -9.40 -5.54 24.19
CA THR A 151 -8.13 -5.27 23.50
C THR A 151 -8.27 -5.27 21.97
N GLU A 152 -8.40 -6.45 21.36
CA GLU A 152 -8.31 -6.64 19.91
C GLU A 152 -9.49 -6.03 19.15
N ILE A 153 -10.69 -6.11 19.72
CA ILE A 153 -11.92 -5.60 19.12
C ILE A 153 -12.63 -4.55 19.99
N ALA A 154 -11.87 -3.85 20.84
CA ALA A 154 -12.40 -2.77 21.70
C ALA A 154 -13.18 -1.70 20.89
N TRP A 155 -12.74 -1.41 19.67
CA TRP A 155 -13.43 -0.53 18.74
C TRP A 155 -14.84 -1.00 18.35
N LEU A 156 -15.12 -2.30 18.42
CA LEU A 156 -16.46 -2.85 18.17
C LEU A 156 -17.39 -2.63 19.36
N LEU A 157 -16.86 -2.71 20.58
CA LEU A 157 -17.61 -2.40 21.80
C LEU A 157 -18.18 -0.99 21.80
N GLU A 158 -17.46 -0.02 21.21
CA GLU A 158 -17.92 1.36 21.12
C GLU A 158 -19.17 1.50 20.27
N LYS A 159 -19.40 0.57 19.34
CA LYS A 159 -20.56 0.55 18.45
C LYS A 159 -21.77 -0.19 19.04
N LEU A 160 -21.58 -0.92 20.14
CA LEU A 160 -22.66 -1.62 20.84
C LEU A 160 -23.38 -0.68 21.83
N ASP A 161 -24.64 -1.05 22.15
CA ASP A 161 -25.44 -0.35 23.15
C ASP A 161 -24.74 -0.27 24.50
N ALA A 162 -24.93 0.85 25.21
CA ALA A 162 -24.36 1.06 26.54
C ALA A 162 -24.77 -0.02 27.56
N GLY A 163 -25.94 -0.64 27.39
CA GLY A 163 -26.42 -1.72 28.23
C GLY A 163 -25.75 -3.08 27.98
N SER A 164 -25.28 -3.31 26.74
CA SER A 164 -24.61 -4.56 26.35
C SER A 164 -23.18 -4.65 26.87
N ARG A 165 -22.48 -3.52 26.95
CA ARG A 165 -21.07 -3.44 27.33
C ARG A 165 -20.76 -4.05 28.71
N PRO A 166 -21.49 -3.71 29.79
CA PRO A 166 -21.21 -4.29 31.10
C PRO A 166 -21.29 -5.81 31.13
N VAL A 167 -22.34 -6.37 30.50
CA VAL A 167 -22.53 -7.82 30.45
C VAL A 167 -21.40 -8.52 29.67
N LEU A 168 -21.01 -7.97 28.53
CA LEU A 168 -19.94 -8.50 27.68
C LEU A 168 -18.55 -8.38 28.32
N LEU A 169 -18.32 -7.38 29.13
CA LEU A 169 -17.06 -7.20 29.87
C LEU A 169 -16.94 -8.09 31.10
N HIS A 170 -18.05 -8.73 31.54
CA HIS A 170 -18.10 -9.62 32.72
C HIS A 170 -18.59 -11.03 32.36
N LEU A 171 -18.38 -11.47 31.11
CA LEU A 171 -18.82 -12.78 30.63
C LEU A 171 -18.29 -13.97 31.46
N GLY A 172 -17.01 -13.89 31.88
CA GLY A 172 -16.31 -14.92 32.63
C GLY A 172 -16.62 -14.91 34.14
N GLU A 173 -17.42 -13.97 34.63
CA GLU A 173 -17.73 -13.79 36.02
C GLU A 173 -19.11 -14.43 36.39
N ALA A 174 -19.25 -14.99 37.60
CA ALA A 174 -20.51 -15.39 38.13
C ALA A 174 -21.32 -14.17 38.58
N GLY A 175 -22.66 -14.24 38.45
CA GLY A 175 -23.55 -13.20 38.98
C GLY A 175 -24.40 -12.44 37.97
N SER A 176 -24.14 -12.57 36.66
CA SER A 176 -25.06 -12.08 35.63
C SER A 176 -25.99 -13.22 35.19
N SER A 177 -27.26 -12.88 34.88
CA SER A 177 -28.22 -13.88 34.37
C SER A 177 -27.69 -14.55 33.09
N ALA A 178 -27.72 -15.87 33.05
CA ALA A 178 -27.31 -16.65 31.87
C ALA A 178 -28.05 -16.22 30.58
N ASP A 179 -29.35 -15.90 30.71
CA ASP A 179 -30.17 -15.44 29.62
C ASP A 179 -29.72 -14.07 29.11
N GLN A 180 -29.27 -13.17 29.97
CA GLN A 180 -28.69 -11.90 29.58
C GLN A 180 -27.37 -12.10 28.84
N LYS A 181 -26.47 -12.93 29.37
CA LYS A 181 -25.19 -13.28 28.72
C LYS A 181 -25.43 -13.85 27.32
N ARG A 182 -26.36 -14.78 27.19
CA ARG A 182 -26.73 -15.43 25.93
C ARG A 182 -27.26 -14.42 24.93
N LYS A 183 -28.16 -13.55 25.37
CA LYS A 183 -28.74 -12.50 24.53
C LYS A 183 -27.68 -11.52 24.02
N GLU A 184 -26.77 -11.08 24.87
CA GLU A 184 -25.73 -10.13 24.50
C GLU A 184 -24.64 -10.78 23.63
N LEU A 185 -24.33 -12.07 23.83
CA LEU A 185 -23.44 -12.81 22.93
C LEU A 185 -24.04 -12.98 21.53
N LEU A 186 -25.35 -13.23 21.41
CA LEU A 186 -26.01 -13.29 20.11
C LEU A 186 -25.98 -11.92 19.40
N ARG A 187 -26.17 -10.83 20.15
CA ARG A 187 -26.02 -9.47 19.59
C ARG A 187 -24.60 -9.18 19.16
N LEU A 188 -23.62 -9.62 19.92
CA LEU A 188 -22.21 -9.51 19.57
C LEU A 188 -21.91 -10.28 18.28
N LEU A 189 -22.42 -11.51 18.17
CA LEU A 189 -22.23 -12.33 16.98
C LEU A 189 -22.78 -11.64 15.73
N ASP A 190 -24.02 -11.14 15.80
CA ASP A 190 -24.61 -10.36 14.69
C ASP A 190 -23.80 -9.10 14.35
N ALA A 191 -23.28 -8.40 15.37
CA ALA A 191 -22.43 -7.23 15.15
C ALA A 191 -21.07 -7.62 14.53
N VAL A 192 -20.46 -8.72 14.95
CA VAL A 192 -19.23 -9.26 14.39
C VAL A 192 -19.43 -9.63 12.94
N GLU A 193 -20.47 -10.37 12.60
CA GLU A 193 -20.80 -10.77 11.23
C GLU A 193 -21.04 -9.56 10.32
N LYS A 194 -21.84 -8.59 10.76
CA LYS A 194 -22.06 -7.34 10.02
C LYS A 194 -20.78 -6.58 9.77
N GLN A 195 -19.91 -6.47 10.79
CA GLN A 195 -18.64 -5.77 10.64
C GLN A 195 -17.65 -6.54 9.76
N GLN A 196 -17.63 -7.86 9.83
CA GLN A 196 -16.81 -8.69 8.91
C GLN A 196 -17.21 -8.44 7.46
N ASN A 197 -18.52 -8.45 7.15
CA ASN A 197 -19.02 -8.21 5.80
C ASN A 197 -18.66 -6.80 5.28
N LEU A 198 -18.76 -5.78 6.13
CA LEU A 198 -18.36 -4.41 5.80
C LEU A 198 -16.85 -4.31 5.54
N LEU A 199 -16.04 -4.89 6.41
CA LEU A 199 -14.58 -4.87 6.27
C LEU A 199 -14.09 -5.69 5.06
N VAL A 200 -14.76 -6.79 4.73
CA VAL A 200 -14.46 -7.57 3.53
C VAL A 200 -14.75 -6.73 2.28
N SER A 201 -15.89 -6.03 2.23
CA SER A 201 -16.23 -5.13 1.13
C SER A 201 -15.20 -3.98 1.02
N GLN A 202 -14.83 -3.38 2.15
CA GLN A 202 -13.81 -2.33 2.20
C GLN A 202 -12.44 -2.85 1.72
N ARG A 203 -12.05 -4.06 2.13
CA ARG A 203 -10.81 -4.70 1.66
C ARG A 203 -10.79 -4.85 0.14
N VAL A 204 -11.89 -5.32 -0.46
CA VAL A 204 -11.98 -5.47 -1.93
C VAL A 204 -11.81 -4.13 -2.62
N HIS A 205 -12.45 -3.07 -2.11
CA HIS A 205 -12.29 -1.72 -2.64
C HIS A 205 -10.85 -1.22 -2.55
N LEU A 206 -10.21 -1.40 -1.39
CA LEU A 206 -8.81 -1.00 -1.17
C LEU A 206 -7.83 -1.81 -2.04
N GLU A 207 -8.11 -3.10 -2.29
CA GLU A 207 -7.31 -3.93 -3.21
C GLU A 207 -7.41 -3.43 -4.66
N ASP A 208 -8.59 -2.98 -5.10
CA ASP A 208 -8.77 -2.35 -6.41
C ASP A 208 -8.08 -0.98 -6.48
N GLU A 209 -8.22 -0.13 -5.47
CA GLU A 209 -7.51 1.16 -5.41
C GLU A 209 -5.99 0.96 -5.43
N LYS A 210 -5.48 0.02 -4.64
CA LYS A 210 -4.06 -0.37 -4.67
C LYS A 210 -3.60 -0.71 -6.08
N ARG A 211 -4.38 -1.52 -6.81
CA ARG A 211 -4.06 -1.91 -8.18
C ARG A 211 -4.00 -0.70 -9.11
N ILE A 212 -4.99 0.18 -9.03
CA ILE A 212 -5.05 1.41 -9.84
C ILE A 212 -3.83 2.30 -9.56
N ARG A 213 -3.51 2.56 -8.27
CA ARG A 213 -2.35 3.39 -7.90
C ARG A 213 -1.02 2.75 -8.33
N HIS A 214 -0.91 1.45 -8.24
CA HIS A 214 0.27 0.73 -8.72
C HIS A 214 0.46 0.84 -10.24
N GLU A 215 -0.61 0.75 -11.01
CA GLU A 215 -0.59 0.96 -12.46
C GLU A 215 -0.20 2.41 -12.80
N GLU A 216 -0.73 3.40 -12.08
CA GLU A 216 -0.36 4.81 -12.21
C GLU A 216 1.14 5.02 -11.94
N LEU A 217 1.67 4.46 -10.83
CA LEU A 217 3.09 4.54 -10.50
C LEU A 217 3.97 3.91 -11.58
N THR A 218 3.60 2.73 -12.05
CA THR A 218 4.32 2.03 -13.13
C THR A 218 4.36 2.87 -14.40
N ASN A 219 3.27 3.56 -14.71
CA ASN A 219 3.17 4.43 -15.88
C ASN A 219 4.06 5.68 -15.73
N LEU A 220 4.04 6.31 -14.56
CA LEU A 220 4.91 7.46 -14.26
C LEU A 220 6.39 7.06 -14.27
N GLU A 221 6.74 5.85 -13.84
CA GLU A 221 8.11 5.33 -13.93
C GLU A 221 8.56 5.10 -15.38
N LYS A 222 7.66 4.61 -16.24
CA LYS A 222 7.94 4.49 -17.67
C LYS A 222 8.18 5.87 -18.30
N GLN A 223 7.35 6.84 -17.92
CA GLN A 223 7.52 8.23 -18.39
C GLN A 223 8.87 8.82 -17.94
N LEU A 224 9.25 8.64 -16.68
CA LEU A 224 10.56 9.08 -16.19
C LEU A 224 11.72 8.42 -16.94
N LYS A 225 11.64 7.14 -17.23
CA LYS A 225 12.66 6.41 -18.01
C LYS A 225 12.78 7.00 -19.44
N GLN A 226 11.67 7.35 -20.08
CA GLN A 226 11.69 7.99 -21.39
C GLN A 226 12.34 9.39 -21.33
N LEU A 227 12.00 10.17 -20.32
CA LEU A 227 12.59 11.49 -20.10
C LEU A 227 14.08 11.40 -19.75
N ASP A 228 14.51 10.40 -19.00
CA ASP A 228 15.93 10.15 -18.68
C ASP A 228 16.73 9.72 -19.92
N ALA A 229 16.06 9.13 -20.90
CA ALA A 229 16.62 8.87 -22.23
C ALA A 229 16.57 10.11 -23.16
N ASN A 230 16.35 11.30 -22.61
CA ASN A 230 16.20 12.56 -23.33
C ASN A 230 15.08 12.55 -24.40
N GLN A 231 14.01 11.81 -24.15
CA GLN A 231 12.84 11.77 -25.02
C GLN A 231 11.70 12.53 -24.38
N ILE A 232 11.25 13.61 -25.03
CA ILE A 232 10.05 14.34 -24.61
C ILE A 232 8.83 13.41 -24.73
N ILE A 233 7.97 13.45 -23.73
CA ILE A 233 6.73 12.69 -23.73
C ILE A 233 5.68 13.47 -24.52
N PHE A 234 5.17 12.84 -25.54
CA PHE A 234 4.03 13.31 -26.34
C PHE A 234 2.84 12.36 -26.17
N PRO A 235 1.62 12.80 -26.52
CA PRO A 235 0.46 11.91 -26.52
C PRO A 235 0.71 10.67 -27.40
N GLU A 236 0.55 9.48 -26.80
CA GLU A 236 0.90 8.20 -27.42
C GLU A 236 0.20 8.00 -28.78
N GLU A 237 -1.06 8.43 -28.86
CA GLU A 237 -1.85 8.34 -30.09
C GLU A 237 -1.23 9.13 -31.25
N VAL A 238 -0.67 10.32 -30.95
CA VAL A 238 -0.01 11.15 -31.97
C VAL A 238 1.34 10.56 -32.36
N VAL A 239 2.09 10.02 -31.38
CA VAL A 239 3.36 9.32 -31.64
C VAL A 239 3.14 8.11 -32.55
N LYS A 240 2.12 7.29 -32.26
CA LYS A 240 1.74 6.14 -33.10
C LYS A 240 1.34 6.57 -34.51
N ALA A 241 0.52 7.61 -34.62
CA ALA A 241 0.09 8.11 -35.91
C ALA A 241 1.26 8.68 -36.74
N LYS A 242 2.17 9.43 -36.11
CA LYS A 242 3.43 9.90 -36.71
C LYS A 242 4.25 8.74 -37.27
N GLN A 243 4.39 7.66 -36.48
CA GLN A 243 5.15 6.49 -36.92
C GLN A 243 4.51 5.78 -38.12
N VAL A 244 3.19 5.63 -38.12
CA VAL A 244 2.45 5.06 -39.27
C VAL A 244 2.68 5.85 -40.54
N ILE A 245 2.72 7.19 -40.48
CA ILE A 245 3.01 8.05 -41.63
C ILE A 245 4.46 7.86 -42.09
N LYS A 246 5.43 7.82 -41.16
CA LYS A 246 6.83 7.56 -41.48
C LYS A 246 7.02 6.20 -42.16
N ASP A 247 6.39 5.16 -41.66
CA ASP A 247 6.47 3.81 -42.22
C ASP A 247 5.84 3.73 -43.61
N ALA A 248 4.73 4.46 -43.82
CA ALA A 248 4.10 4.60 -45.16
C ALA A 248 5.01 5.32 -46.14
N PHE A 249 5.68 6.37 -45.71
CA PHE A 249 6.65 7.11 -46.51
C PHE A 249 7.84 6.24 -46.89
N ALA A 250 8.42 5.52 -45.90
CA ALA A 250 9.52 4.61 -46.15
C ALA A 250 9.16 3.52 -47.18
N LYS A 251 7.96 2.95 -47.11
CA LYS A 251 7.46 1.95 -48.07
C LYS A 251 7.34 2.52 -49.49
N LYS A 252 7.11 3.84 -49.63
CA LYS A 252 6.99 4.52 -50.91
C LYS A 252 8.31 5.14 -51.39
N GLY A 253 9.41 4.92 -50.68
CA GLY A 253 10.71 5.50 -50.98
C GLY A 253 10.77 7.00 -50.77
N ILE A 254 9.87 7.57 -50.01
CA ILE A 254 9.82 8.99 -49.69
C ILE A 254 10.73 9.25 -48.49
N ASN A 255 11.81 9.98 -48.74
CA ASN A 255 12.71 10.43 -47.66
C ASN A 255 12.30 11.83 -47.20
N ALA A 256 11.22 11.92 -46.43
CA ALA A 256 10.75 13.15 -45.83
C ALA A 256 10.67 13.04 -44.31
N GLU A 257 11.10 14.10 -43.63
CA GLU A 257 10.93 14.19 -42.19
C GLU A 257 9.45 14.43 -41.86
N VAL A 258 8.95 13.66 -40.89
CA VAL A 258 7.64 13.86 -40.28
C VAL A 258 7.90 14.22 -38.82
N ARG A 259 7.66 15.47 -38.45
CA ARG A 259 7.88 15.95 -37.08
C ARG A 259 6.65 16.62 -36.52
N MET A 260 6.46 16.56 -35.20
CA MET A 260 5.46 17.40 -34.56
C MET A 260 5.95 18.84 -34.51
N PHE A 261 5.03 19.79 -34.55
CA PHE A 261 5.38 21.21 -34.45
C PHE A 261 6.22 21.49 -33.20
N ALA A 262 5.86 20.87 -32.06
CA ALA A 262 6.62 21.01 -30.81
C ALA A 262 8.09 20.57 -30.95
N GLU A 263 8.39 19.56 -31.74
CA GLU A 263 9.76 19.04 -31.95
C GLU A 263 10.63 20.02 -32.80
N LEU A 264 10.00 20.96 -33.46
CA LEU A 264 10.65 21.93 -34.31
C LEU A 264 10.85 23.32 -33.66
N VAL A 265 10.24 23.51 -32.49
CA VAL A 265 10.47 24.68 -31.64
C VAL A 265 11.72 24.43 -30.81
N GLN A 266 12.79 25.14 -31.16
CA GLN A 266 14.08 24.96 -30.49
C GLN A 266 14.06 25.53 -29.07
N ASP A 267 13.52 26.74 -28.90
CA ASP A 267 13.46 27.43 -27.63
C ASP A 267 12.43 28.57 -27.60
N LEU A 268 12.27 29.19 -26.43
CA LEU A 268 11.53 30.43 -26.26
C LEU A 268 12.49 31.55 -25.81
N LYS A 269 12.32 32.76 -26.36
CA LYS A 269 13.12 33.94 -25.98
C LYS A 269 12.92 34.33 -24.53
N ASP A 270 11.67 34.30 -24.03
CA ASP A 270 11.29 34.48 -22.65
C ASP A 270 10.47 33.30 -22.19
N THR A 271 11.08 32.47 -21.34
CA THR A 271 10.48 31.23 -20.80
C THR A 271 9.28 31.49 -19.89
N SER A 272 9.11 32.71 -19.37
CA SER A 272 7.95 33.08 -18.55
C SER A 272 6.61 33.00 -19.33
N TRP A 273 6.64 33.12 -20.64
CA TRP A 273 5.48 32.99 -21.52
C TRP A 273 5.15 31.56 -21.93
N ARG A 274 6.07 30.62 -21.68
CA ARG A 274 5.97 29.23 -22.15
C ARG A 274 4.61 28.61 -21.86
N GLN A 275 4.23 28.62 -20.58
CA GLN A 275 3.00 27.94 -20.17
C GLN A 275 1.74 28.54 -20.79
N ALA A 276 1.67 29.88 -20.91
CA ALA A 276 0.56 30.55 -21.53
C ALA A 276 0.49 30.27 -23.05
N ILE A 277 1.63 30.34 -23.75
CA ILE A 277 1.72 30.03 -25.19
C ILE A 277 1.38 28.57 -25.46
N GLU A 278 1.92 27.63 -24.67
CA GLU A 278 1.64 26.21 -24.86
C GLU A 278 0.19 25.86 -24.58
N THR A 279 -0.42 26.51 -23.57
CA THR A 279 -1.85 26.34 -23.26
C THR A 279 -2.71 26.89 -24.41
N PHE A 280 -2.36 28.06 -24.94
CA PHE A 280 -3.05 28.64 -26.10
C PHE A 280 -2.96 27.75 -27.34
N LEU A 281 -1.78 27.23 -27.64
CA LEU A 281 -1.57 26.32 -28.77
C LEU A 281 -2.37 25.01 -28.60
N GLY A 282 -2.56 24.53 -27.37
CA GLY A 282 -3.30 23.33 -27.09
C GLY A 282 -2.82 22.13 -27.91
N ARG A 283 -3.72 21.41 -28.56
CA ARG A 283 -3.38 20.24 -29.41
C ARG A 283 -2.59 20.61 -30.67
N LYS A 284 -2.62 21.86 -31.10
CA LYS A 284 -1.89 22.32 -32.28
C LYS A 284 -0.38 22.16 -32.18
N ARG A 285 0.16 22.05 -30.96
CA ARG A 285 1.57 21.70 -30.68
C ARG A 285 1.99 20.35 -31.26
N TYR A 286 1.05 19.44 -31.37
CA TYR A 286 1.27 18.07 -31.82
C TYR A 286 0.94 17.85 -33.29
N TYR A 287 0.55 18.93 -34.03
CA TYR A 287 0.29 18.82 -35.43
C TYR A 287 1.57 18.49 -36.19
N LEU A 288 1.44 17.62 -37.18
CA LEU A 288 2.57 17.10 -37.91
C LEU A 288 2.94 18.07 -39.04
N ILE A 289 4.20 18.44 -39.05
CA ILE A 289 4.83 19.25 -40.09
C ILE A 289 5.56 18.29 -41.04
N VAL A 290 5.26 18.41 -42.32
CA VAL A 290 5.86 17.63 -43.39
C VAL A 290 6.21 18.63 -44.49
N ASP A 291 7.30 18.43 -45.24
CA ASP A 291 7.65 19.22 -46.40
C ASP A 291 6.44 19.35 -47.36
N GLY A 292 6.12 20.56 -47.80
CA GLY A 292 4.92 20.86 -48.56
C GLY A 292 4.66 19.95 -49.76
N LYS A 293 5.71 19.53 -50.44
CA LYS A 293 5.61 18.61 -51.59
C LYS A 293 5.06 17.21 -51.23
N TYR A 294 5.13 16.82 -49.96
CA TYR A 294 4.63 15.53 -49.46
C TYR A 294 3.36 15.63 -48.59
N CYS A 295 2.83 16.86 -48.42
CA CYS A 295 1.61 17.08 -47.63
C CYS A 295 0.43 16.26 -48.12
N LEU A 296 0.22 16.24 -49.45
CA LEU A 296 -0.88 15.48 -50.05
C LEU A 296 -0.75 13.96 -49.75
N GLU A 297 0.47 13.48 -49.79
CA GLU A 297 0.73 12.06 -49.48
C GLU A 297 0.49 11.75 -48.02
N ALA A 298 0.91 12.61 -47.10
CA ALA A 298 0.59 12.48 -45.70
C ALA A 298 -0.92 12.50 -45.43
N MET A 299 -1.65 13.35 -46.13
CA MET A 299 -3.13 13.40 -46.05
C MET A 299 -3.78 12.08 -46.53
N ARG A 300 -3.25 11.49 -47.61
CA ARG A 300 -3.73 10.18 -48.09
C ARG A 300 -3.53 9.09 -47.03
N VAL A 301 -2.36 9.05 -46.38
CA VAL A 301 -2.08 8.11 -45.32
C VAL A 301 -3.04 8.31 -44.11
N LEU A 302 -3.30 9.59 -43.74
CA LEU A 302 -4.30 9.88 -42.71
C LEU A 302 -5.68 9.32 -43.03
N GLN A 303 -6.12 9.49 -44.27
CA GLN A 303 -7.42 9.03 -44.75
C GLN A 303 -7.50 7.52 -44.85
N GLU A 304 -6.52 6.88 -45.48
CA GLU A 304 -6.46 5.43 -45.68
C GLU A 304 -6.36 4.67 -44.34
N LYS A 305 -5.57 5.18 -43.43
CA LYS A 305 -5.33 4.57 -42.12
C LYS A 305 -6.30 5.05 -41.03
N LYS A 306 -7.19 5.98 -41.34
CA LYS A 306 -8.18 6.58 -40.41
C LYS A 306 -7.52 7.06 -39.11
N LEU A 307 -6.41 7.82 -39.23
CA LEU A 307 -5.64 8.27 -38.07
C LEU A 307 -6.29 9.54 -37.44
N HIS A 308 -7.34 9.33 -36.65
CA HIS A 308 -8.14 10.41 -36.06
C HIS A 308 -7.37 11.26 -35.02
N ALA A 309 -6.32 10.75 -34.45
CA ALA A 309 -5.52 11.46 -33.43
C ALA A 309 -4.48 12.41 -34.02
N ALA A 310 -4.15 12.28 -35.32
CA ALA A 310 -3.14 13.11 -36.00
C ALA A 310 -3.78 14.17 -36.88
N THR A 311 -3.13 15.29 -36.94
CA THR A 311 -3.45 16.37 -37.88
C THR A 311 -2.16 16.75 -38.60
N VAL A 312 -2.18 16.76 -39.93
CA VAL A 312 -1.06 17.24 -40.78
C VAL A 312 -1.34 18.67 -41.16
N VAL A 313 -0.34 19.52 -41.02
CA VAL A 313 -0.40 20.90 -41.47
C VAL A 313 -0.18 20.97 -42.99
N ILE A 314 -1.03 21.70 -43.72
CA ILE A 314 -0.90 21.93 -45.19
C ILE A 314 0.12 23.04 -45.41
N THR A 315 1.40 22.67 -45.33
CA THR A 315 2.53 23.62 -45.29
C THR A 315 2.70 24.41 -46.59
N ASP A 316 2.36 23.81 -47.73
CA ASP A 316 2.41 24.47 -49.06
C ASP A 316 1.34 25.54 -49.26
N LYS A 317 0.32 25.57 -48.41
CA LYS A 317 -0.75 26.60 -48.44
C LYS A 317 -0.65 27.62 -47.32
N LEU A 318 0.34 27.51 -46.45
CA LEU A 318 0.53 28.48 -45.37
C LEU A 318 0.93 29.86 -45.97
N PRO A 319 0.34 30.96 -45.49
CA PRO A 319 0.73 32.29 -45.92
C PRO A 319 2.19 32.58 -45.54
N ASP A 320 2.90 33.22 -46.39
CA ASP A 320 4.23 33.74 -46.11
C ASP A 320 4.09 35.03 -45.31
N SER A 321 4.45 35.02 -44.05
CA SER A 321 4.31 36.16 -43.16
C SER A 321 5.53 36.29 -42.28
N GLU A 322 6.03 37.51 -42.13
CA GLU A 322 7.07 37.82 -41.17
C GLU A 322 6.53 37.77 -39.75
N VAL A 323 7.44 37.64 -38.81
CA VAL A 323 7.11 37.62 -37.38
C VAL A 323 6.67 39.03 -36.96
N VAL A 324 5.50 39.14 -36.38
CA VAL A 324 5.00 40.41 -35.84
C VAL A 324 5.64 40.67 -34.47
N LYS A 325 6.24 41.85 -34.32
CA LYS A 325 6.86 42.29 -33.07
C LYS A 325 5.80 42.41 -31.98
N GLY A 326 6.12 41.92 -30.76
CA GLY A 326 5.19 41.88 -29.60
C GLY A 326 4.18 40.75 -29.65
N SER A 327 4.18 39.93 -30.70
CA SER A 327 3.29 38.76 -30.79
C SER A 327 3.87 37.54 -30.08
N ALA A 328 3.00 36.58 -29.77
CA ALA A 328 3.42 35.27 -29.22
C ALA A 328 4.32 34.49 -30.20
N ALA A 329 4.23 34.75 -31.53
CA ALA A 329 5.11 34.15 -32.54
C ALA A 329 6.58 34.57 -32.35
N GLU A 330 6.81 35.81 -31.90
CA GLU A 330 8.16 36.35 -31.68
C GLU A 330 8.90 35.60 -30.56
N GLN A 331 8.17 35.02 -29.60
CA GLN A 331 8.79 34.31 -28.49
C GLN A 331 9.39 32.96 -28.90
N LEU A 332 8.91 32.37 -29.99
CA LEU A 332 9.37 31.06 -30.41
C LEU A 332 10.63 31.13 -31.28
N VAL A 333 11.64 30.37 -30.94
CA VAL A 333 12.84 30.17 -31.76
C VAL A 333 12.63 28.93 -32.62
N ILE A 334 12.41 29.11 -33.92
CA ILE A 334 12.09 28.03 -34.86
C ILE A 334 12.95 28.13 -36.09
N PRO A 335 13.95 27.26 -36.28
CA PRO A 335 14.79 27.26 -37.49
C PRO A 335 14.10 26.70 -38.72
N ASN A 336 13.16 25.76 -38.55
CA ASN A 336 12.44 25.16 -39.67
C ASN A 336 11.45 26.14 -40.27
N VAL A 337 11.55 26.38 -41.61
CA VAL A 337 10.77 27.37 -42.33
C VAL A 337 9.27 27.08 -42.28
N ASP A 338 8.83 25.85 -42.52
CA ASP A 338 7.42 25.49 -42.54
C ASP A 338 6.80 25.59 -41.15
N ALA A 339 7.53 25.15 -40.13
CA ALA A 339 7.11 25.31 -38.75
C ALA A 339 7.05 26.76 -38.30
N ARG A 340 7.97 27.61 -38.79
CA ARG A 340 7.97 29.05 -38.56
C ARG A 340 6.73 29.72 -39.22
N ARG A 341 6.43 29.40 -40.48
CA ARG A 341 5.21 29.89 -41.15
C ARG A 341 3.95 29.46 -40.39
N TYR A 342 3.92 28.21 -39.91
CA TYR A 342 2.80 27.72 -39.11
C TYR A 342 2.69 28.47 -37.79
N ALA A 343 3.79 28.69 -37.07
CA ALA A 343 3.82 29.49 -35.86
C ALA A 343 3.30 30.91 -36.09
N ASN A 344 3.78 31.56 -37.17
CA ASN A 344 3.34 32.91 -37.55
C ASN A 344 1.83 32.96 -37.84
N TYR A 345 1.31 31.96 -38.57
CA TYR A 345 -0.12 31.84 -38.84
C TYR A 345 -0.95 31.72 -37.54
N LEU A 346 -0.47 30.96 -36.55
CA LEU A 346 -1.20 30.73 -35.30
C LEU A 346 -1.08 31.89 -34.31
N LEU A 347 0.08 32.57 -34.27
CA LEU A 347 0.49 33.37 -33.11
C LEU A 347 0.77 34.85 -33.46
N ASN A 348 0.91 35.25 -34.73
CA ASN A 348 1.13 36.64 -35.08
C ASN A 348 -0.03 37.57 -34.65
N GLY A 349 -1.23 37.05 -34.63
CA GLY A 349 -2.42 37.78 -34.18
C GLY A 349 -2.64 37.76 -32.67
N ILE A 350 -1.69 37.19 -31.86
CA ILE A 350 -1.78 37.09 -30.42
C ILE A 350 -0.70 37.96 -29.79
N HIS A 351 -1.10 39.11 -29.26
CA HIS A 351 -0.23 40.04 -28.55
C HIS A 351 0.01 39.57 -27.13
N LEU A 352 1.23 39.73 -26.66
CA LEU A 352 1.59 39.43 -25.28
C LEU A 352 1.37 40.68 -24.44
N CYS A 353 0.53 40.55 -23.43
CA CYS A 353 0.07 41.63 -22.57
C CYS A 353 0.52 41.44 -21.14
N ASP A 354 1.14 42.43 -20.52
CA ASP A 354 1.59 42.37 -19.13
C ASP A 354 0.51 42.85 -18.13
N SER A 355 -0.59 43.42 -18.61
CA SER A 355 -1.68 43.91 -17.79
C SER A 355 -3.06 43.68 -18.40
N LEU A 356 -4.12 43.72 -17.58
CA LEU A 356 -5.51 43.66 -18.05
C LEU A 356 -5.87 44.87 -18.92
N ASN A 357 -5.30 46.05 -18.69
CA ASN A 357 -5.52 47.21 -19.50
C ASN A 357 -4.96 47.00 -20.91
N GLU A 358 -3.76 46.49 -21.00
CA GLU A 358 -3.15 46.12 -22.26
C GLU A 358 -3.93 45.02 -22.98
N LEU A 359 -4.39 43.99 -22.25
CA LEU A 359 -5.22 42.93 -22.78
C LEU A 359 -6.52 43.47 -23.41
N HIS A 360 -7.11 44.51 -22.82
CA HIS A 360 -8.31 45.16 -23.31
C HIS A 360 -8.09 45.85 -24.64
N GLU A 361 -6.88 46.37 -24.91
CA GLU A 361 -6.52 47.01 -26.20
C GLU A 361 -6.40 45.99 -27.34
N TYR A 362 -6.22 44.70 -27.02
CA TYR A 362 -6.09 43.62 -28.01
C TYR A 362 -7.26 42.60 -27.94
N PRO A 363 -8.52 43.04 -28.17
CA PRO A 363 -9.70 42.18 -27.97
C PRO A 363 -9.81 41.03 -28.99
N LYS A 364 -9.07 41.14 -30.12
CA LYS A 364 -9.04 40.10 -31.16
C LYS A 364 -8.00 39.02 -30.89
N GLY A 365 -6.97 39.30 -30.09
CA GLY A 365 -5.87 38.41 -29.81
C GLY A 365 -4.91 38.98 -28.79
N GLY A 366 -5.17 38.83 -27.51
CA GLY A 366 -4.28 39.22 -26.42
C GLY A 366 -4.09 38.03 -25.45
N LEU A 367 -2.89 37.86 -24.95
CA LEU A 367 -2.53 36.78 -24.05
C LEU A 367 -1.70 37.31 -22.88
N MET A 368 -2.05 36.94 -21.67
CA MET A 368 -1.28 37.25 -20.47
C MET A 368 -0.56 35.99 -19.93
N LYS A 369 0.49 36.22 -19.12
CA LYS A 369 1.30 35.16 -18.51
C LYS A 369 0.50 34.25 -17.56
N ASP A 370 -0.53 34.79 -16.92
CA ASP A 370 -1.44 34.05 -16.00
C ASP A 370 -2.54 33.25 -16.73
N GLY A 371 -2.55 33.29 -18.07
CA GLY A 371 -3.50 32.54 -18.88
C GLY A 371 -4.78 33.30 -19.24
N MET A 372 -4.87 34.60 -18.92
CA MET A 372 -5.96 35.44 -19.46
C MET A 372 -5.80 35.60 -20.97
N LEU A 373 -6.84 35.27 -21.70
CA LEU A 373 -6.88 35.30 -23.17
C LEU A 373 -8.03 36.15 -23.66
N ALA A 374 -7.74 37.17 -24.41
CA ALA A 374 -8.71 37.92 -25.22
C ALA A 374 -8.68 37.38 -26.65
N LYS A 375 -9.81 36.92 -27.17
CA LYS A 375 -9.93 36.41 -28.54
C LYS A 375 -11.35 36.63 -29.06
N SER A 376 -11.43 37.11 -30.31
CA SER A 376 -12.74 37.31 -30.94
C SER A 376 -13.70 38.17 -30.09
N TYR A 377 -13.16 39.20 -29.42
CA TYR A 377 -13.88 40.13 -28.52
C TYR A 377 -14.44 39.47 -27.25
N ALA A 378 -13.95 38.31 -26.87
CA ALA A 378 -14.28 37.66 -25.64
C ALA A 378 -13.02 37.38 -24.81
N VAL A 379 -13.15 37.44 -23.47
CA VAL A 379 -12.05 37.18 -22.56
C VAL A 379 -12.35 35.90 -21.78
N SER A 380 -11.34 35.04 -21.65
CA SER A 380 -11.42 33.79 -20.88
C SER A 380 -10.13 33.57 -20.09
N CYS A 381 -10.22 32.81 -19.01
CA CYS A 381 -9.06 32.35 -18.31
C CYS A 381 -8.79 30.88 -18.67
N MET A 382 -7.62 30.61 -19.22
CA MET A 382 -7.21 29.27 -19.64
C MET A 382 -6.76 28.45 -18.44
N ASN A 383 -7.11 27.16 -18.39
CA ASN A 383 -6.61 26.24 -17.38
C ASN A 383 -5.19 25.77 -17.71
N MET A 384 -4.20 26.49 -17.22
CA MET A 384 -2.79 26.18 -17.50
C MET A 384 -2.26 24.95 -16.75
N LYS A 385 -2.85 24.58 -15.60
CA LYS A 385 -2.38 23.47 -14.75
C LYS A 385 -2.39 22.11 -15.47
N LYS A 386 -3.24 21.94 -16.46
CA LYS A 386 -3.36 20.68 -17.24
C LYS A 386 -2.45 20.67 -18.48
N THR A 387 -1.69 21.73 -18.73
CA THR A 387 -0.86 21.81 -19.92
C THR A 387 0.49 21.14 -19.69
N GLN A 388 0.73 20.07 -20.42
CA GLN A 388 2.03 19.42 -20.45
C GLN A 388 3.02 20.27 -21.24
N ILE A 389 4.12 20.65 -20.66
CA ILE A 389 5.17 21.44 -21.32
C ILE A 389 5.92 20.55 -22.32
N CYS A 390 6.09 21.00 -23.55
CA CYS A 390 6.79 20.27 -24.60
C CYS A 390 7.61 21.14 -25.57
N LEU A 391 7.60 22.47 -25.41
CA LEU A 391 8.36 23.37 -26.23
C LEU A 391 9.69 23.79 -25.59
N GLY A 392 10.75 23.81 -26.38
CA GLY A 392 12.07 24.31 -25.97
C GLY A 392 12.96 23.25 -25.30
N GLN A 393 14.22 23.63 -25.10
CA GLN A 393 15.26 22.72 -24.60
C GLN A 393 15.00 22.24 -23.14
N ASP A 394 14.43 23.12 -22.31
CA ASP A 394 14.15 22.79 -20.90
C ASP A 394 12.89 21.93 -20.71
N ALA A 395 12.14 21.64 -21.79
CA ALA A 395 10.89 20.91 -21.69
C ALA A 395 11.04 19.54 -21.00
N ILE A 396 12.18 18.86 -21.23
CA ILE A 396 12.48 17.57 -20.62
C ILE A 396 12.58 17.70 -19.10
N GLU A 397 13.35 18.70 -18.62
CA GLU A 397 13.54 18.89 -17.18
C GLU A 397 12.24 19.36 -16.49
N LEU A 398 11.46 20.18 -17.16
CA LEU A 398 10.15 20.60 -16.66
C LEU A 398 9.16 19.42 -16.61
N GLN A 399 9.16 18.56 -17.64
CA GLN A 399 8.38 17.33 -17.62
C GLN A 399 8.85 16.37 -16.51
N LYS A 400 10.17 16.19 -16.36
CA LYS A 400 10.73 15.37 -15.25
C LYS A 400 10.26 15.87 -13.90
N LYS A 401 10.34 17.18 -13.67
CA LYS A 401 9.88 17.80 -12.43
C LYS A 401 8.40 17.50 -12.19
N SER A 402 7.57 17.76 -13.17
CA SER A 402 6.12 17.52 -13.09
C SER A 402 5.79 16.04 -12.84
N VAL A 403 6.45 15.12 -13.56
CA VAL A 403 6.22 13.68 -13.39
C VAL A 403 6.72 13.19 -12.02
N ARG A 404 7.83 13.73 -11.50
CA ARG A 404 8.32 13.41 -10.15
C ARG A 404 7.34 13.89 -9.07
N GLU A 405 6.82 15.11 -9.20
CA GLU A 405 5.81 15.65 -8.29
C GLU A 405 4.54 14.78 -8.31
N GLN A 406 4.05 14.41 -9.49
CA GLN A 406 2.90 13.52 -9.64
C GLN A 406 3.20 12.13 -9.04
N LYS A 407 4.39 11.58 -9.29
CA LYS A 407 4.80 10.28 -8.72
C LYS A 407 4.80 10.33 -7.20
N GLN A 408 5.29 11.42 -6.60
CA GLN A 408 5.28 11.57 -5.15
C GLN A 408 3.86 11.56 -4.60
N ILE A 409 2.95 12.33 -5.19
CA ILE A 409 1.53 12.38 -4.76
C ILE A 409 0.88 10.99 -4.86
N VAL A 410 1.10 10.30 -5.97
CA VAL A 410 0.53 8.95 -6.17
C VAL A 410 1.17 7.94 -5.24
N GLN A 411 2.48 8.08 -4.93
CA GLN A 411 3.18 7.21 -3.98
C GLN A 411 2.62 7.38 -2.56
N GLU A 412 2.44 8.61 -2.11
CA GLU A 412 1.83 8.90 -0.81
C GLU A 412 0.42 8.32 -0.71
N ALA A 413 -0.40 8.47 -1.77
CA ALA A 413 -1.73 7.87 -1.82
C ALA A 413 -1.68 6.33 -1.83
N TYR A 414 -0.71 5.72 -2.53
CA TYR A 414 -0.50 4.27 -2.53
C TYR A 414 -0.14 3.75 -1.14
N ASP A 415 0.78 4.45 -0.46
CA ASP A 415 1.23 4.07 0.89
C ASP A 415 0.09 4.17 1.90
N GLN A 416 -0.77 5.20 1.81
CA GLN A 416 -1.99 5.32 2.63
C GLN A 416 -2.94 4.14 2.40
N VAL A 417 -3.21 3.79 1.14
CA VAL A 417 -4.07 2.63 0.82
C VAL A 417 -3.46 1.33 1.35
N MET A 418 -2.14 1.17 1.30
CA MET A 418 -1.46 0.00 1.86
C MET A 418 -1.61 -0.09 3.37
N ASP A 419 -1.49 1.01 4.09
CA ASP A 419 -1.67 1.06 5.53
C ASP A 419 -3.13 0.77 5.93
N GLU A 420 -4.10 1.36 5.24
CA GLU A 420 -5.52 1.09 5.45
C GLU A 420 -5.87 -0.37 5.16
N LEU A 421 -5.32 -0.94 4.09
CA LEU A 421 -5.51 -2.34 3.73
C LEU A 421 -4.94 -3.27 4.81
N LYS A 422 -3.78 -2.94 5.36
CA LYS A 422 -3.17 -3.68 6.46
C LYS A 422 -4.05 -3.64 7.71
N GLN A 423 -4.49 -2.46 8.13
CA GLN A 423 -5.37 -2.30 9.28
C GLN A 423 -6.71 -3.04 9.10
N THR A 424 -7.27 -2.98 7.88
CA THR A 424 -8.52 -3.67 7.56
C THR A 424 -8.34 -5.20 7.65
N LYS A 425 -7.22 -5.75 7.17
CA LYS A 425 -6.90 -7.18 7.27
C LYS A 425 -6.69 -7.61 8.73
N GLU A 426 -6.03 -6.82 9.53
CA GLU A 426 -5.84 -7.06 10.96
C GLU A 426 -7.19 -7.08 11.69
N LYS A 427 -8.06 -6.11 11.44
CA LYS A 427 -9.43 -6.08 12.01
C LYS A 427 -10.26 -7.30 11.60
N ILE A 428 -10.19 -7.72 10.34
CA ILE A 428 -10.88 -8.95 9.87
C ILE A 428 -10.34 -10.18 10.61
N SER A 429 -9.03 -10.27 10.80
CA SER A 429 -8.40 -11.40 11.52
C SER A 429 -8.86 -11.45 12.96
N SER A 430 -8.86 -10.33 13.69
CA SER A 430 -9.33 -10.24 15.07
C SER A 430 -10.80 -10.62 15.21
N LEU A 431 -11.65 -10.18 14.30
CA LEU A 431 -13.07 -10.55 14.31
C LEU A 431 -13.28 -12.05 14.07
N ARG A 432 -12.51 -12.67 13.17
CA ARG A 432 -12.59 -14.12 12.94
C ARG A 432 -12.21 -14.95 14.16
N GLY A 433 -11.22 -14.51 14.92
CA GLY A 433 -10.82 -15.15 16.17
C GLY A 433 -11.98 -15.18 17.16
N VAL A 434 -12.67 -14.06 17.31
CA VAL A 434 -13.82 -13.96 18.22
C VAL A 434 -15.03 -14.77 17.76
N ASP A 435 -15.31 -14.77 16.46
CA ASP A 435 -16.40 -15.58 15.90
C ASP A 435 -16.23 -17.08 16.18
N LEU A 436 -15.02 -17.60 16.04
CA LEU A 436 -14.70 -19.00 16.38
C LEU A 436 -14.89 -19.33 17.87
N GLU A 437 -14.58 -18.39 18.75
CA GLU A 437 -14.75 -18.58 20.21
C GLU A 437 -16.23 -18.50 20.63
N ILE A 438 -17.04 -17.65 19.97
CA ILE A 438 -18.47 -17.48 20.28
C ILE A 438 -19.28 -18.73 19.89
N ASN A 439 -18.91 -19.43 18.82
CA ASN A 439 -19.72 -20.53 18.28
C ASN A 439 -19.87 -21.76 19.20
N ASN A 440 -19.05 -21.90 20.26
CA ASN A 440 -19.06 -23.06 21.16
C ASN A 440 -18.93 -22.63 22.63
N TYR A 441 -19.78 -21.75 23.10
CA TYR A 441 -19.72 -21.25 24.47
C TYR A 441 -20.81 -21.86 25.38
N HIS A 442 -20.51 -21.97 26.68
CA HIS A 442 -21.45 -22.34 27.71
C HIS A 442 -21.58 -21.19 28.73
N VAL A 443 -22.60 -20.39 28.59
CA VAL A 443 -22.78 -19.12 29.37
C VAL A 443 -22.97 -19.35 30.86
N GLU A 444 -23.41 -20.53 31.25
CA GLU A 444 -23.65 -20.93 32.63
C GLU A 444 -22.37 -21.47 33.32
N ALA A 445 -21.30 -21.67 32.58
CA ALA A 445 -20.06 -22.26 33.09
C ALA A 445 -19.50 -21.54 34.33
N PRO A 446 -19.44 -20.20 34.43
CA PRO A 446 -18.93 -19.52 35.61
C PRO A 446 -19.77 -19.79 36.87
N GLU A 447 -21.09 -19.84 36.74
CA GLU A 447 -22.02 -20.14 37.82
C GLU A 447 -21.91 -21.62 38.27
N LEU A 448 -21.88 -22.53 37.29
CA LEU A 448 -21.70 -23.96 37.55
C LEU A 448 -20.31 -24.26 38.14
N LEU A 449 -19.28 -23.55 37.70
CA LEU A 449 -17.94 -23.65 38.28
C LEU A 449 -17.94 -23.28 39.77
N ALA A 450 -18.54 -22.12 40.10
CA ALA A 450 -18.64 -21.67 41.49
C ALA A 450 -19.47 -22.65 42.37
N GLN A 451 -20.58 -23.18 41.84
CA GLN A 451 -21.40 -24.19 42.53
C GLN A 451 -20.63 -25.49 42.76
N ASN A 452 -19.99 -26.01 41.71
CA ASN A 452 -19.23 -27.26 41.82
C ASN A 452 -18.02 -27.11 42.76
N GLN A 453 -17.35 -25.99 42.79
CA GLN A 453 -16.27 -25.69 43.74
C GLN A 453 -16.79 -25.68 45.18
N THR A 454 -17.94 -25.03 45.40
CA THR A 454 -18.57 -25.00 46.73
C THR A 454 -19.00 -26.37 47.17
N GLU A 455 -19.55 -27.19 46.28
CA GLU A 455 -19.97 -28.57 46.59
C GLU A 455 -18.77 -29.48 46.86
N LYS A 456 -17.70 -29.32 46.09
CA LYS A 456 -16.44 -30.03 46.32
C LYS A 456 -15.89 -29.76 47.73
N HIS A 457 -15.83 -28.48 48.10
CA HIS A 457 -15.38 -28.10 49.46
C HIS A 457 -16.24 -28.68 50.53
N LYS A 458 -17.58 -28.73 50.41
CA LYS A 458 -18.47 -29.39 51.37
C LYS A 458 -18.13 -30.88 51.53
N TYR A 459 -17.92 -31.58 50.43
CA TYR A 459 -17.54 -32.99 50.50
C TYR A 459 -16.17 -33.21 51.13
N GLU A 460 -15.19 -32.40 50.78
CA GLU A 460 -13.85 -32.43 51.36
C GLU A 460 -13.86 -32.15 52.87
N ASP A 461 -14.64 -31.15 53.29
CA ASP A 461 -14.81 -30.84 54.71
C ASP A 461 -15.53 -31.96 55.44
N THR A 462 -16.54 -32.64 54.87
CA THR A 462 -17.22 -33.77 55.43
C THR A 462 -16.26 -34.96 55.59
N ILE A 463 -15.42 -35.21 54.57
CA ILE A 463 -14.38 -36.24 54.64
C ILE A 463 -13.43 -35.94 55.80
N ARG A 464 -12.99 -34.67 55.94
CA ARG A 464 -12.10 -34.25 57.03
C ARG A 464 -12.77 -34.45 58.41
N GLN A 465 -14.03 -34.04 58.53
CA GLN A 465 -14.78 -34.26 59.80
C GLN A 465 -14.92 -35.72 60.16
N ILE A 466 -15.19 -36.65 59.24
CA ILE A 466 -15.23 -38.08 59.49
C ILE A 466 -13.84 -38.61 59.92
N GLN A 467 -12.76 -38.14 59.23
CA GLN A 467 -11.39 -38.56 59.52
C GLN A 467 -10.87 -38.02 60.86
N GLU A 468 -11.33 -36.85 61.28
CA GLU A 468 -10.97 -36.20 62.55
C GLU A 468 -11.92 -36.63 63.70
N SER A 469 -12.96 -37.43 63.43
CA SER A 469 -13.88 -37.90 64.47
C SER A 469 -13.18 -38.82 65.53
N PRO A 470 -13.54 -38.71 66.78
CA PRO A 470 -12.92 -39.54 67.84
C PRO A 470 -13.04 -41.04 67.58
N GLU A 471 -14.15 -41.45 66.92
CA GLU A 471 -14.41 -42.84 66.58
C GLU A 471 -13.47 -43.33 65.45
N PHE A 472 -13.07 -42.47 64.48
CA PHE A 472 -12.12 -42.83 63.47
C PHE A 472 -10.67 -42.70 63.92
N ALA A 473 -10.37 -41.77 64.84
CA ALA A 473 -9.05 -41.57 65.42
C ALA A 473 -8.67 -42.61 66.53
N ALA A 474 -9.67 -43.29 67.12
CA ALA A 474 -9.47 -44.30 68.16
C ALA A 474 -9.04 -45.64 67.58
N ILE A 475 -8.98 -45.79 66.28
CA ILE A 475 -8.61 -46.97 65.51
C ILE A 475 -7.24 -46.77 64.84
#